data_c6ba1e92c990c7b5264f51c0d08d26ac
#
_entry.id   c6ba1e92c990c7b5264f51c0d08d26ac
#
_cell.length_a   1.000
_cell.length_b   1.000
_cell.length_c   1.000
_cell.angle_alpha   90.00
_cell.angle_beta   90.00
_cell.angle_gamma   90.00
#
_symmetry.space_group_name_H-M   'P 1'
#
loop_
_entity.id
_entity.type
_entity.pdbx_description
1 polymer ?
#
loop_
_entity_poly.entity_id
_entity_poly.type
_entity_poly.pdbx_seq_one_letter_code
_entity_poly.pdbx_strand_id
1 'polypeptide(L)'
;MWAKTKGVKTLWEKYKIIGIVMAMGVVLLLWPSGEDPPASGFQAGAAAEDTLQQEMEEILSVMDGVGQVRVLLTTERTVENRLAQDGEVSYRGDPTVSEDYSRRWETVMDGDQAVVTGQMSPVYRGALVVCQGGGQPTVRLAVTEAVAALTGLSADRITVAKWQ
;
A
#
# COMPACT_ATOMS: atom_id res chain seq x y z
N MET A 1 -20.26 8.55 72.95
CA MET A 1 -20.61 8.14 71.59
C MET A 1 -19.84 8.97 70.58
N TRP A 2 -18.56 8.76 70.43
CA TRP A 2 -17.75 9.47 69.42
C TRP A 2 -16.48 8.67 69.14
N ALA A 3 -16.54 7.69 68.24
CA ALA A 3 -15.33 7.08 67.68
C ALA A 3 -15.70 6.12 66.59
N LYS A 4 -15.90 6.59 65.36
CA LYS A 4 -15.91 5.72 64.18
C LYS A 4 -15.74 6.44 62.84
N THR A 5 -14.94 7.48 62.77
CA THR A 5 -14.71 8.19 61.49
C THR A 5 -13.24 8.27 61.05
N LYS A 6 -12.31 7.58 61.71
CA LYS A 6 -10.89 7.58 61.31
C LYS A 6 -10.52 6.49 60.30
N GLY A 7 -11.33 5.43 60.12
CA GLY A 7 -11.03 4.34 59.19
C GLY A 7 -11.45 4.58 57.75
N VAL A 8 -12.42 5.49 57.51
CA VAL A 8 -12.97 5.70 56.19
C VAL A 8 -12.06 6.60 55.33
N LYS A 9 -11.36 7.56 55.96
CA LYS A 9 -10.48 8.48 55.24
C LYS A 9 -9.22 7.81 54.69
N THR A 10 -8.66 6.82 55.36
CA THR A 10 -7.47 6.09 54.90
C THR A 10 -7.79 5.08 53.82
N LEU A 11 -9.00 4.54 53.79
CA LEU A 11 -9.48 3.69 52.73
C LEU A 11 -9.77 4.54 51.47
N TRP A 12 -10.33 5.73 51.64
CA TRP A 12 -10.63 6.63 50.51
C TRP A 12 -9.37 7.15 49.79
N GLU A 13 -8.28 7.40 50.55
CA GLU A 13 -6.99 7.78 49.98
C GLU A 13 -6.35 6.65 49.15
N LYS A 14 -6.46 5.40 49.60
CA LYS A 14 -5.95 4.23 48.86
C LYS A 14 -6.77 3.90 47.61
N TYR A 15 -8.08 4.06 47.68
CA TYR A 15 -8.97 3.81 46.50
C TYR A 15 -8.97 4.96 45.52
N LYS A 16 -8.58 6.17 45.91
CA LYS A 16 -8.45 7.33 45.02
C LYS A 16 -7.40 7.08 43.93
N ILE A 17 -6.27 6.45 44.29
CA ILE A 17 -5.23 6.09 43.29
C ILE A 17 -5.71 5.00 42.36
N ILE A 18 -6.39 3.99 42.89
CA ILE A 18 -6.97 2.90 42.06
C ILE A 18 -8.05 3.46 41.12
N GLY A 19 -8.91 4.37 41.60
CA GLY A 19 -9.91 5.05 40.79
C GLY A 19 -9.31 5.90 39.68
N ILE A 20 -8.19 6.58 39.93
CA ILE A 20 -7.48 7.38 38.91
C ILE A 20 -6.85 6.48 37.86
N VAL A 21 -6.24 5.37 38.26
CA VAL A 21 -5.65 4.40 37.32
C VAL A 21 -6.73 3.73 36.49
N MET A 22 -7.88 3.39 37.06
CA MET A 22 -9.02 2.83 36.35
C MET A 22 -9.65 3.84 35.40
N ALA A 23 -9.80 5.10 35.80
CA ALA A 23 -10.28 6.18 34.94
C ALA A 23 -9.33 6.45 33.76
N MET A 24 -8.01 6.42 34.03
CA MET A 24 -6.98 6.59 32.98
C MET A 24 -6.98 5.42 31.99
N GLY A 25 -7.24 4.19 32.45
CA GLY A 25 -7.41 3.02 31.58
C GLY A 25 -8.65 3.12 30.70
N VAL A 26 -9.77 3.61 31.23
CA VAL A 26 -11.00 3.84 30.45
C VAL A 26 -10.82 4.97 29.43
N VAL A 27 -10.09 6.04 29.78
CA VAL A 27 -9.75 7.13 28.84
C VAL A 27 -8.85 6.62 27.72
N LEU A 28 -7.90 5.74 28.00
CA LEU A 28 -7.06 5.09 26.99
C LEU A 28 -7.85 4.14 26.08
N LEU A 29 -8.89 3.48 26.58
CA LEU A 29 -9.78 2.62 25.82
C LEU A 29 -10.78 3.40 24.94
N LEU A 30 -11.16 4.61 25.38
CA LEU A 30 -12.05 5.51 24.63
C LEU A 30 -11.28 6.49 23.71
N TRP A 31 -9.93 6.52 23.82
CA TRP A 31 -9.14 7.24 22.85
C TRP A 31 -9.21 6.45 21.53
N PRO A 32 -9.78 7.03 20.47
CA PRO A 32 -9.75 6.34 19.20
C PRO A 32 -8.28 6.22 18.79
N SER A 33 -7.71 5.03 19.01
CA SER A 33 -6.45 4.64 18.39
C SER A 33 -6.74 4.57 16.90
N GLY A 34 -6.69 5.71 16.26
CA GLY A 34 -6.65 5.76 14.81
C GLY A 34 -5.38 5.05 14.39
N GLU A 35 -5.57 4.08 13.52
CA GLU A 35 -4.63 3.19 12.87
C GLU A 35 -4.64 1.79 13.47
N ASP A 36 -5.65 1.03 13.04
CA ASP A 36 -5.48 -0.41 12.90
C ASP A 36 -4.27 -0.62 11.98
N PRO A 37 -3.28 -1.44 12.36
CA PRO A 37 -2.27 -1.85 11.41
C PRO A 37 -3.01 -2.57 10.27
N PRO A 38 -2.78 -2.20 9.01
CA PRO A 38 -3.45 -2.83 7.89
C PRO A 38 -3.22 -4.33 7.97
N ALA A 39 -4.32 -5.07 7.93
CA ALA A 39 -4.28 -6.52 7.83
C ALA A 39 -3.35 -6.87 6.68
N SER A 40 -2.19 -7.40 7.03
CA SER A 40 -1.10 -7.72 6.14
C SER A 40 -1.59 -8.67 5.05
N GLY A 41 -1.55 -8.23 3.81
CA GLY A 41 -1.59 -9.11 2.65
C GLY A 41 -2.25 -8.58 1.39
N PHE A 42 -3.23 -7.69 1.45
CA PHE A 42 -3.94 -7.26 0.24
C PHE A 42 -3.91 -5.74 -0.05
N GLN A 43 -3.46 -4.93 0.90
CA GLN A 43 -3.48 -3.46 0.79
C GLN A 43 -2.13 -2.81 0.43
N ALA A 44 -1.03 -3.55 0.47
CA ALA A 44 0.29 -3.00 0.15
C ALA A 44 0.38 -2.47 -1.30
N GLY A 45 -0.34 -3.07 -2.24
CA GLY A 45 -0.38 -2.62 -3.63
C GLY A 45 -1.15 -1.31 -3.81
N ALA A 46 -2.33 -1.19 -3.22
CA ALA A 46 -3.15 0.01 -3.32
C ALA A 46 -2.51 1.24 -2.66
N ALA A 47 -1.91 1.06 -1.48
CA ALA A 47 -1.21 2.14 -0.79
C ALA A 47 0.01 2.65 -1.57
N ALA A 48 0.74 1.77 -2.25
CA ALA A 48 1.88 2.16 -3.08
C ALA A 48 1.44 2.92 -4.35
N GLU A 49 0.29 2.55 -4.93
CA GLU A 49 -0.29 3.24 -6.08
C GLU A 49 -0.78 4.64 -5.73
N ASP A 50 -1.45 4.79 -4.58
CA ASP A 50 -1.92 6.10 -4.08
C ASP A 50 -0.74 7.04 -3.79
N THR A 51 0.35 6.51 -3.22
CA THR A 51 1.56 7.28 -2.94
C THR A 51 2.19 7.79 -4.24
N LEU A 52 2.35 6.93 -5.25
CA LEU A 52 2.92 7.33 -6.54
C LEU A 52 2.06 8.40 -7.24
N GLN A 53 0.74 8.27 -7.21
CA GLN A 53 -0.15 9.28 -7.78
C GLN A 53 0.02 10.64 -7.08
N GLN A 54 0.11 10.66 -5.75
CA GLN A 54 0.35 11.89 -4.99
C GLN A 54 1.71 12.52 -5.30
N GLU A 55 2.78 11.74 -5.35
CA GLU A 55 4.12 12.20 -5.73
C GLU A 55 4.15 12.78 -7.15
N MET A 56 3.46 12.12 -8.08
CA MET A 56 3.32 12.63 -9.45
C MET A 56 2.54 13.95 -9.50
N GLU A 57 1.45 14.08 -8.75
CA GLU A 57 0.67 15.32 -8.67
C GLU A 57 1.53 16.46 -8.13
N GLU A 58 2.33 16.21 -7.09
CA GLU A 58 3.23 17.19 -6.51
C GLU A 58 4.29 17.66 -7.52
N ILE A 59 4.98 16.72 -8.17
CA ILE A 59 6.03 17.02 -9.16
C ILE A 59 5.43 17.75 -10.38
N LEU A 60 4.32 17.27 -10.92
CA LEU A 60 3.68 17.89 -12.07
C LEU A 60 3.15 19.28 -11.76
N SER A 61 2.72 19.55 -10.53
CA SER A 61 2.21 20.86 -10.12
C SER A 61 3.26 21.97 -10.16
N VAL A 62 4.56 21.65 -10.01
CA VAL A 62 5.66 22.60 -10.08
C VAL A 62 6.17 22.84 -11.50
N MET A 63 5.67 22.10 -12.49
CA MET A 63 6.01 22.34 -13.89
C MET A 63 5.37 23.63 -14.40
N ASP A 64 6.11 24.36 -15.23
CA ASP A 64 5.65 25.64 -15.77
C ASP A 64 4.36 25.49 -16.58
N GLY A 65 3.37 26.32 -16.25
CA GLY A 65 2.08 26.36 -16.91
C GLY A 65 1.10 25.24 -16.57
N VAL A 66 1.46 24.24 -15.78
CA VAL A 66 0.57 23.11 -15.40
C VAL A 66 -0.46 23.56 -14.40
N GLY A 67 -0.05 24.24 -13.31
CA GLY A 67 -0.92 24.64 -12.20
C GLY A 67 -1.43 23.46 -11.39
N GLN A 68 -2.65 23.54 -10.90
CA GLN A 68 -3.25 22.41 -10.16
C GLN A 68 -3.44 21.22 -11.09
N VAL A 69 -3.10 20.05 -10.58
CA VAL A 69 -3.13 18.79 -11.35
C VAL A 69 -3.73 17.66 -10.51
N ARG A 70 -4.40 16.76 -11.19
CA ARG A 70 -4.85 15.47 -10.65
C ARG A 70 -4.46 14.37 -11.62
N VAL A 71 -3.98 13.28 -11.06
CA VAL A 71 -3.53 12.11 -11.81
C VAL A 71 -4.34 10.90 -11.39
N LEU A 72 -4.84 10.16 -12.36
CA LEU A 72 -5.46 8.85 -12.17
C LEU A 72 -4.71 7.84 -13.02
N LEU A 73 -4.10 6.86 -12.38
CA LEU A 73 -3.45 5.73 -13.02
C LEU A 73 -4.38 4.51 -13.00
N THR A 74 -4.41 3.79 -14.09
CA THR A 74 -5.10 2.49 -14.16
C THR A 74 -4.05 1.41 -14.33
N THR A 75 -4.03 0.44 -13.42
CA THR A 75 -3.12 -0.69 -13.43
C THR A 75 -3.67 -1.87 -14.22
N GLU A 76 -2.81 -2.57 -14.92
CA GLU A 76 -3.09 -3.87 -15.53
C GLU A 76 -2.76 -4.99 -14.55
N ARG A 77 -1.65 -4.81 -13.80
CA ARG A 77 -1.24 -5.69 -12.70
C ARG A 77 -0.75 -4.84 -11.54
N THR A 78 -1.20 -5.19 -10.36
CA THR A 78 -0.68 -4.65 -9.11
C THR A 78 0.67 -5.27 -8.75
N VAL A 79 1.28 -4.77 -7.69
CA VAL A 79 2.50 -5.34 -7.12
C VAL A 79 2.26 -6.80 -6.74
N GLU A 80 3.04 -7.72 -7.28
CA GLU A 80 2.98 -9.15 -6.97
C GLU A 80 4.27 -9.59 -6.27
N ASN A 81 4.12 -10.35 -5.19
CA ASN A 81 5.24 -10.96 -4.52
C ASN A 81 5.65 -12.23 -5.25
N ARG A 82 6.92 -12.33 -5.62
CA ARG A 82 7.50 -13.53 -6.18
C ARG A 82 7.93 -14.45 -5.05
N LEU A 83 7.29 -15.60 -4.95
CA LEU A 83 7.61 -16.60 -3.95
C LEU A 83 8.76 -17.49 -4.44
N ALA A 84 9.60 -17.94 -3.51
CA ALA A 84 10.57 -18.98 -3.79
C ALA A 84 9.84 -20.29 -4.12
N GLN A 85 10.19 -20.89 -5.23
CA GLN A 85 9.69 -22.19 -5.63
C GLN A 85 10.86 -23.16 -5.81
N ASP A 86 10.80 -24.30 -5.17
CA ASP A 86 11.72 -25.40 -5.43
C ASP A 86 11.08 -26.30 -6.49
N GLY A 87 11.86 -26.59 -7.52
CA GLY A 87 11.37 -27.36 -8.66
C GLY A 87 12.12 -28.67 -8.77
N GLU A 88 11.46 -29.80 -8.50
CA GLU A 88 11.97 -31.12 -8.76
C GLU A 88 11.51 -31.59 -10.14
N VAL A 89 12.51 -31.90 -11.00
CA VAL A 89 12.29 -32.50 -12.31
C VAL A 89 12.71 -33.94 -12.22
N SER A 90 11.77 -34.87 -12.17
CA SER A 90 12.09 -36.30 -12.20
C SER A 90 11.80 -36.89 -13.57
N TYR A 91 12.86 -37.52 -14.14
CA TYR A 91 12.77 -38.32 -15.34
C TYR A 91 12.60 -39.78 -14.94
N ARG A 92 11.53 -40.39 -15.36
CA ARG A 92 11.33 -41.86 -15.17
C ARG A 92 11.09 -42.45 -16.55
N GLY A 93 12.12 -42.98 -17.17
CA GLY A 93 12.02 -43.64 -18.49
C GLY A 93 13.31 -43.57 -19.30
N ASP A 94 13.39 -44.35 -20.35
CA ASP A 94 14.46 -44.39 -21.35
C ASP A 94 14.44 -43.05 -22.12
N PRO A 95 15.58 -42.38 -22.34
CA PRO A 95 15.64 -41.10 -23.03
C PRO A 95 15.15 -41.11 -24.49
N THR A 96 14.75 -42.25 -25.02
CA THR A 96 14.24 -42.39 -26.38
C THR A 96 12.70 -42.45 -26.47
N VAL A 97 11.99 -42.47 -25.34
CA VAL A 97 10.50 -42.50 -25.31
C VAL A 97 10.00 -41.39 -24.39
N SER A 98 9.43 -40.37 -24.99
CA SER A 98 9.00 -39.15 -24.34
C SER A 98 7.63 -39.29 -23.66
N GLU A 99 7.49 -40.00 -22.53
CA GLU A 99 6.14 -40.07 -21.95
C GLU A 99 5.98 -39.93 -20.43
N ASP A 100 7.03 -39.75 -19.64
CA ASP A 100 6.81 -39.47 -18.22
C ASP A 100 7.71 -38.33 -17.72
N TYR A 101 7.30 -37.10 -18.09
CA TYR A 101 7.87 -35.87 -17.59
C TYR A 101 6.97 -35.30 -16.50
N SER A 102 7.29 -35.54 -15.22
CA SER A 102 6.61 -34.90 -14.13
C SER A 102 7.42 -33.73 -13.56
N ARG A 103 6.82 -32.55 -13.59
CA ARG A 103 7.37 -31.33 -13.00
C ARG A 103 6.54 -31.00 -11.77
N ARG A 104 7.17 -31.05 -10.61
CA ARG A 104 6.55 -30.60 -9.35
C ARG A 104 7.20 -29.31 -8.92
N TRP A 105 6.39 -28.30 -8.68
CA TRP A 105 6.80 -27.03 -8.09
C TRP A 105 6.25 -26.97 -6.67
N GLU A 106 7.10 -26.74 -5.71
CA GLU A 106 6.72 -26.60 -4.32
C GLU A 106 7.18 -25.22 -3.81
N THR A 107 6.27 -24.49 -3.13
CA THR A 107 6.62 -23.20 -2.55
C THR A 107 7.50 -23.39 -1.34
N VAL A 108 8.64 -22.73 -1.28
CA VAL A 108 9.55 -22.79 -0.14
C VAL A 108 8.92 -21.99 1.01
N MET A 109 8.78 -22.67 2.15
CA MET A 109 8.21 -22.10 3.37
C MET A 109 9.30 -21.94 4.43
N ASP A 110 9.28 -20.82 5.15
CA ASP A 110 10.05 -20.62 6.39
C ASP A 110 9.04 -20.53 7.54
N GLY A 111 8.88 -21.68 8.25
CA GLY A 111 7.78 -21.85 9.19
C GLY A 111 6.42 -21.83 8.49
N ASP A 112 5.53 -20.91 8.88
CA ASP A 112 4.20 -20.72 8.31
C ASP A 112 4.14 -19.65 7.20
N GLN A 113 5.32 -19.09 6.81
CA GLN A 113 5.40 -18.03 5.82
C GLN A 113 6.11 -18.46 4.55
N ALA A 114 5.54 -18.10 3.39
CA ALA A 114 6.18 -18.32 2.11
C ALA A 114 7.37 -17.36 1.94
N VAL A 115 8.51 -17.88 1.48
CA VAL A 115 9.71 -17.08 1.26
C VAL A 115 9.51 -16.20 0.02
N VAL A 116 9.52 -14.88 0.21
CA VAL A 116 9.44 -13.90 -0.88
C VAL A 116 10.84 -13.65 -1.43
N THR A 117 11.06 -13.95 -2.69
CA THR A 117 12.36 -13.75 -3.38
C THR A 117 12.45 -12.41 -4.10
N GLY A 118 11.33 -11.74 -4.31
CA GLY A 118 11.29 -10.44 -4.97
C GLY A 118 9.87 -9.90 -5.11
N GLN A 119 9.79 -8.64 -5.51
CA GLN A 119 8.55 -7.96 -5.81
C GLN A 119 8.55 -7.55 -7.29
N MET A 120 7.46 -7.80 -7.98
CA MET A 120 7.27 -7.31 -9.33
C MET A 120 6.62 -5.93 -9.27
N SER A 121 7.18 -4.96 -10.00
CA SER A 121 6.61 -3.62 -10.11
C SER A 121 5.24 -3.67 -10.78
N PRO A 122 4.32 -2.74 -10.44
CA PRO A 122 3.03 -2.65 -11.10
C PRO A 122 3.19 -2.33 -12.59
N VAL A 123 2.29 -2.83 -13.40
CA VAL A 123 2.21 -2.51 -14.84
C VAL A 123 0.99 -1.63 -15.04
N TYR A 124 1.22 -0.41 -15.54
CA TYR A 124 0.15 0.53 -15.81
C TYR A 124 -0.48 0.28 -17.18
N ARG A 125 -1.79 0.46 -17.27
CA ARG A 125 -2.59 0.31 -18.49
C ARG A 125 -2.85 1.65 -19.16
N GLY A 126 -3.04 2.72 -18.38
CA GLY A 126 -3.32 4.05 -18.88
C GLY A 126 -3.25 5.10 -17.78
N ALA A 127 -3.18 6.36 -18.16
CA ALA A 127 -3.16 7.52 -17.29
C ALA A 127 -4.11 8.61 -17.78
N LEU A 128 -4.87 9.20 -16.85
CA LEU A 128 -5.64 10.41 -17.07
C LEU A 128 -5.07 11.51 -16.18
N VAL A 129 -4.65 12.61 -16.80
CA VAL A 129 -4.16 13.81 -16.10
C VAL A 129 -5.10 14.96 -16.36
N VAL A 130 -5.59 15.59 -15.31
CA VAL A 130 -6.43 16.78 -15.41
C VAL A 130 -5.67 17.93 -14.78
N CYS A 131 -5.35 18.97 -15.54
CA CYS A 131 -4.58 20.13 -15.06
C CYS A 131 -5.11 21.45 -15.62
N GLN A 132 -4.83 22.56 -14.92
CA GLN A 132 -5.30 23.88 -15.33
C GLN A 132 -4.74 24.28 -16.69
N GLY A 133 -3.46 23.99 -16.94
CA GLY A 133 -2.80 24.26 -18.19
C GLY A 133 -3.09 23.28 -19.32
N GLY A 134 -3.92 22.25 -19.10
CA GLY A 134 -4.19 21.18 -20.06
C GLY A 134 -4.80 21.60 -21.40
N GLY A 135 -5.25 22.87 -21.50
CA GLY A 135 -5.68 23.46 -22.77
C GLY A 135 -4.53 23.89 -23.69
N GLN A 136 -3.32 24.04 -23.17
CA GLN A 136 -2.15 24.50 -23.94
C GLN A 136 -1.40 23.30 -24.54
N PRO A 137 -1.12 23.28 -25.84
CA PRO A 137 -0.45 22.15 -26.49
C PRO A 137 0.94 21.84 -25.92
N THR A 138 1.69 22.88 -25.56
CA THR A 138 3.03 22.76 -24.96
C THR A 138 2.99 22.09 -23.60
N VAL A 139 2.05 22.47 -22.75
CA VAL A 139 1.83 21.88 -21.42
C VAL A 139 1.37 20.42 -21.56
N ARG A 140 0.44 20.16 -22.47
CA ARG A 140 -0.03 18.78 -22.74
C ARG A 140 1.13 17.87 -23.14
N LEU A 141 2.00 18.34 -24.04
CA LEU A 141 3.16 17.56 -24.48
C LEU A 141 4.11 17.29 -23.30
N ALA A 142 4.50 18.33 -22.56
CA ALA A 142 5.41 18.20 -21.43
C ALA A 142 4.87 17.25 -20.34
N VAL A 143 3.57 17.34 -20.00
CA VAL A 143 2.91 16.45 -19.05
C VAL A 143 2.87 15.01 -19.58
N THR A 144 2.54 14.83 -20.88
CA THR A 144 2.52 13.49 -21.47
C THR A 144 3.89 12.82 -21.43
N GLU A 145 4.95 13.56 -21.77
CA GLU A 145 6.32 13.06 -21.72
C GLU A 145 6.77 12.72 -20.30
N ALA A 146 6.44 13.58 -19.33
CA ALA A 146 6.77 13.34 -17.93
C ALA A 146 6.07 12.07 -17.39
N VAL A 147 4.78 11.92 -17.64
CA VAL A 147 4.00 10.74 -17.22
C VAL A 147 4.50 9.48 -17.93
N ALA A 148 4.81 9.55 -19.22
CA ALA A 148 5.37 8.44 -19.98
C ALA A 148 6.71 7.96 -19.41
N ALA A 149 7.59 8.89 -19.04
CA ALA A 149 8.89 8.58 -18.44
C ALA A 149 8.77 7.88 -17.08
N LEU A 150 7.78 8.27 -16.26
CA LEU A 150 7.59 7.73 -14.91
C LEU A 150 6.86 6.37 -14.91
N THR A 151 5.90 6.19 -15.81
CA THR A 151 5.03 5.02 -15.81
C THR A 151 5.39 3.97 -16.86
N GLY A 152 6.22 4.33 -17.85
CA GLY A 152 6.51 3.49 -19.02
C GLY A 152 5.35 3.38 -20.01
N LEU A 153 4.30 4.20 -19.84
CA LEU A 153 3.17 4.23 -20.76
C LEU A 153 3.56 4.91 -22.08
N SER A 154 3.02 4.40 -23.17
CA SER A 154 3.09 5.09 -24.46
C SER A 154 2.13 6.31 -24.47
N ALA A 155 2.48 7.33 -25.23
CA ALA A 155 1.74 8.61 -25.28
C ALA A 155 0.26 8.46 -25.68
N ASP A 156 -0.09 7.44 -26.45
CA ASP A 156 -1.46 7.12 -26.86
C ASP A 156 -2.34 6.60 -25.70
N ARG A 157 -1.72 6.15 -24.60
CA ARG A 157 -2.39 5.69 -23.38
C ARG A 157 -2.47 6.75 -22.28
N ILE A 158 -1.97 7.94 -22.58
CA ILE A 158 -1.98 9.08 -21.66
C ILE A 158 -2.93 10.14 -22.19
N THR A 159 -3.93 10.48 -21.41
CA THR A 159 -4.88 11.55 -21.74
C THR A 159 -4.68 12.74 -20.83
N VAL A 160 -4.42 13.92 -21.39
CA VAL A 160 -4.32 15.17 -20.65
C VAL A 160 -5.53 16.04 -20.96
N ALA A 161 -6.29 16.39 -19.94
CA ALA A 161 -7.50 17.21 -20.02
C ALA A 161 -7.33 18.53 -19.28
N LYS A 162 -8.07 19.54 -19.73
CA LYS A 162 -8.10 20.83 -19.05
C LYS A 162 -9.02 20.75 -17.82
N TRP A 163 -8.55 21.29 -16.71
CA TRP A 163 -9.37 21.52 -15.52
C TRP A 163 -10.41 22.62 -15.80
N GLN A 164 -11.64 22.41 -15.39
CA GLN A 164 -12.71 23.45 -15.46
C GLN A 164 -12.64 24.38 -14.27
#